data_f0720f36737912d2c3646dc6f5e48a0e
#
_entry.id   f0720f36737912d2c3646dc6f5e48a0e
#
_cell.length_a   1.000
_cell.length_b   1.000
_cell.length_c   1.000
_cell.angle_alpha   90.00
_cell.angle_beta   90.00
_cell.angle_gamma   90.00
#
_symmetry.space_group_name_H-M   'P 1'
#
loop_
_entity.id
_entity.type
_entity.pdbx_description
1 polymer ?
#
loop_
_entity_poly.entity_id
_entity_poly.type
_entity_poly.pdbx_seq_one_letter_code
_entity_poly.pdbx_strand_id
1 'polypeptide(L)'
;MAAPDISSLHQGQPLRAAGSPLAEAAGALILIHGRGATAESILELADFLPQPGLAYLAPQAANYAWYPYSFLEPLERNEPYLSSALARVGEVVARVEAAGIAPERIVLGGFSQGACLAAEFVARNARRYGGLLAFSGGLIGPSGTPRDYTGALDGTPVLLGCSDVDPHIPLARVEETAAVLAR
;
A
#
# COMPACT_ATOMS: atom_id res chain seq x y z
N MET A 1 -27.82 16.92 10.25
CA MET A 1 -27.03 16.07 9.33
C MET A 1 -26.09 15.22 10.19
N ALA A 2 -26.10 13.90 10.05
CA ALA A 2 -25.13 13.04 10.74
C ALA A 2 -23.71 13.41 10.25
N ALA A 3 -22.73 13.41 11.16
CA ALA A 3 -21.32 13.57 10.76
C ALA A 3 -20.97 12.45 9.76
N PRO A 4 -20.15 12.74 8.74
CA PRO A 4 -19.73 11.70 7.80
C PRO A 4 -19.04 10.57 8.57
N ASP A 5 -19.36 9.33 8.22
CA ASP A 5 -18.67 8.16 8.78
C ASP A 5 -17.22 8.12 8.25
N ILE A 6 -16.29 8.59 9.09
CA ILE A 6 -14.87 8.67 8.73
C ILE A 6 -14.25 7.26 8.60
N SER A 7 -14.88 6.23 9.18
CA SER A 7 -14.39 4.85 9.07
C SER A 7 -14.47 4.31 7.63
N SER A 8 -15.28 4.91 6.77
CA SER A 8 -15.45 4.57 5.35
C SER A 8 -14.97 5.67 4.39
N LEU A 9 -14.11 6.57 4.86
CA LEU A 9 -13.73 7.79 4.13
C LEU A 9 -13.12 7.51 2.74
N HIS A 10 -12.31 6.46 2.61
CA HIS A 10 -11.60 6.13 1.38
C HIS A 10 -12.39 5.19 0.44
N GLN A 11 -13.43 4.51 0.93
CA GLN A 11 -14.16 3.48 0.18
C GLN A 11 -14.93 4.03 -1.02
N GLY A 12 -15.48 5.23 -0.91
CA GLY A 12 -16.20 5.90 -1.97
C GLY A 12 -15.33 6.59 -3.03
N GLN A 13 -14.00 6.58 -2.88
CA GLN A 13 -13.10 7.28 -3.77
C GLN A 13 -12.82 6.48 -5.06
N PRO A 14 -12.47 7.17 -6.17
CA PRO A 14 -12.19 6.52 -7.45
C PRO A 14 -11.12 5.42 -7.34
N LEU A 15 -11.26 4.40 -8.18
CA LEU A 15 -10.21 3.44 -8.50
C LEU A 15 -9.85 3.63 -9.98
N ARG A 16 -8.60 3.98 -10.25
CA ARG A 16 -8.07 4.12 -11.61
C ARG A 16 -7.39 2.83 -12.04
N ALA A 17 -7.38 2.60 -13.34
CA ALA A 17 -6.77 1.41 -13.92
C ALA A 17 -6.04 1.75 -15.21
N ALA A 18 -4.98 0.97 -15.48
CA ALA A 18 -4.20 0.99 -16.72
C ALA A 18 -3.76 -0.43 -17.08
N GLY A 19 -3.16 -0.62 -18.24
CA GLY A 19 -2.69 -1.92 -18.71
C GLY A 19 -3.82 -2.84 -19.17
N SER A 20 -3.69 -4.14 -18.92
CA SER A 20 -4.68 -5.13 -19.32
C SER A 20 -5.99 -5.00 -18.55
N PRO A 21 -7.16 -5.21 -19.19
CA PRO A 21 -8.41 -5.32 -18.46
C PRO A 21 -8.30 -6.37 -17.34
N LEU A 22 -8.82 -6.06 -16.15
CA LEU A 22 -8.65 -6.92 -14.99
C LEU A 22 -9.15 -8.37 -15.22
N ALA A 23 -10.23 -8.53 -15.98
CA ALA A 23 -10.80 -9.84 -16.33
C ALA A 23 -9.91 -10.69 -17.27
N GLU A 24 -8.93 -10.09 -17.92
CA GLU A 24 -8.03 -10.72 -18.88
C GLU A 24 -6.58 -10.77 -18.37
N ALA A 25 -6.34 -10.13 -17.22
CA ALA A 25 -4.99 -9.96 -16.70
C ALA A 25 -4.44 -11.24 -16.08
N ALA A 26 -3.16 -11.51 -16.34
CA ALA A 26 -2.44 -12.63 -15.73
C ALA A 26 -1.95 -12.31 -14.31
N GLY A 27 -1.92 -11.05 -13.94
CA GLY A 27 -1.52 -10.55 -12.62
C GLY A 27 -1.94 -9.08 -12.45
N ALA A 28 -1.73 -8.53 -11.26
CA ALA A 28 -2.07 -7.15 -10.97
C ALA A 28 -0.99 -6.46 -10.12
N LEU A 29 -0.77 -5.17 -10.42
CA LEU A 29 0.02 -4.26 -9.58
C LEU A 29 -0.91 -3.19 -9.01
N ILE A 30 -1.06 -3.17 -7.68
CA ILE A 30 -1.83 -2.17 -6.96
C ILE A 30 -0.87 -1.08 -6.51
N LEU A 31 -1.02 0.14 -7.05
CA LEU A 31 -0.14 1.29 -6.81
C LEU A 31 -0.82 2.31 -5.90
N ILE A 32 -0.17 2.63 -4.79
CA ILE A 32 -0.70 3.52 -3.75
C ILE A 32 0.10 4.82 -3.76
N HIS A 33 -0.58 5.94 -4.04
CA HIS A 33 0.05 7.25 -4.19
C HIS A 33 0.51 7.85 -2.85
N GLY A 34 1.46 8.78 -2.91
CA GLY A 34 1.93 9.55 -1.75
C GLY A 34 0.93 10.63 -1.32
N ARG A 35 1.19 11.26 -0.17
CA ARG A 35 0.42 12.40 0.33
C ARG A 35 0.44 13.55 -0.69
N GLY A 36 -0.71 14.13 -0.95
CA GLY A 36 -0.88 15.24 -1.90
C GLY A 36 -0.88 14.84 -3.38
N ALA A 37 -0.63 13.54 -3.67
CA ALA A 37 -0.65 13.01 -5.03
C ALA A 37 -2.02 12.42 -5.41
N THR A 38 -2.12 11.89 -6.62
CA THR A 38 -3.35 11.29 -7.16
C THR A 38 -3.14 9.86 -7.63
N ALA A 39 -4.24 9.12 -7.79
CA ALA A 39 -4.23 7.80 -8.40
C ALA A 39 -3.70 7.83 -9.84
N GLU A 40 -4.02 8.89 -10.58
CA GLU A 40 -3.52 9.09 -11.94
C GLU A 40 -2.00 9.25 -11.96
N SER A 41 -1.44 10.08 -11.06
CA SER A 41 0.00 10.33 -11.04
C SER A 41 0.82 9.11 -10.67
N ILE A 42 0.34 8.25 -9.77
CA ILE A 42 1.08 7.03 -9.43
C ILE A 42 0.98 5.97 -10.53
N LEU A 43 -0.09 5.99 -11.34
CA LEU A 43 -0.24 5.09 -12.48
C LEU A 43 0.77 5.38 -13.60
N GLU A 44 1.37 6.57 -13.66
CA GLU A 44 2.46 6.87 -14.61
C GLU A 44 3.65 5.91 -14.44
N LEU A 45 3.80 5.28 -13.26
CA LEU A 45 4.81 4.23 -13.06
C LEU A 45 4.57 3.00 -13.96
N ALA A 46 3.35 2.76 -14.44
CA ALA A 46 3.06 1.68 -15.35
C ALA A 46 3.83 1.81 -16.68
N ASP A 47 4.09 3.04 -17.13
CA ASP A 47 4.85 3.31 -18.33
C ASP A 47 6.34 2.95 -18.19
N PHE A 48 6.85 2.96 -16.96
CA PHE A 48 8.23 2.58 -16.63
C PHE A 48 8.38 1.10 -16.23
N LEU A 49 7.26 0.43 -15.97
CA LEU A 49 7.21 -0.97 -15.56
C LEU A 49 6.27 -1.77 -16.50
N PRO A 50 6.44 -1.66 -17.84
CA PRO A 50 5.52 -2.29 -18.77
C PRO A 50 5.65 -3.82 -18.70
N GLN A 51 4.55 -4.48 -18.37
CA GLN A 51 4.47 -5.94 -18.38
C GLN A 51 3.23 -6.38 -19.14
N PRO A 52 3.39 -7.13 -20.26
CA PRO A 52 2.26 -7.66 -20.99
C PRO A 52 1.37 -8.53 -20.08
N GLY A 53 0.06 -8.33 -20.13
CA GLY A 53 -0.90 -9.09 -19.34
C GLY A 53 -1.02 -8.64 -17.88
N LEU A 54 -0.39 -7.53 -17.47
CA LEU A 54 -0.55 -6.99 -16.13
C LEU A 54 -1.64 -5.91 -16.08
N ALA A 55 -2.52 -5.98 -15.09
CA ALA A 55 -3.43 -4.90 -14.75
C ALA A 55 -2.77 -3.99 -13.70
N TYR A 56 -2.85 -2.69 -13.88
CA TYR A 56 -2.41 -1.69 -12.91
C TYR A 56 -3.63 -1.04 -12.31
N LEU A 57 -3.71 -0.97 -10.98
CA LEU A 57 -4.82 -0.37 -10.26
C LEU A 57 -4.30 0.63 -9.24
N ALA A 58 -4.91 1.79 -9.17
CA ALA A 58 -4.56 2.78 -8.17
C ALA A 58 -5.82 3.35 -7.50
N PRO A 59 -6.02 3.08 -6.21
CA PRO A 59 -7.07 3.74 -5.44
C PRO A 59 -6.69 5.19 -5.13
N GLN A 60 -7.70 6.07 -5.14
CA GLN A 60 -7.56 7.46 -4.70
C GLN A 60 -7.82 7.57 -3.21
N ALA A 61 -6.98 8.32 -2.49
CA ALA A 61 -7.25 8.74 -1.13
C ALA A 61 -8.20 9.94 -1.08
N ALA A 62 -9.15 9.95 -0.16
CA ALA A 62 -9.92 11.14 0.13
C ALA A 62 -8.98 12.29 0.56
N ASN A 63 -9.28 13.50 0.09
CA ASN A 63 -8.46 14.68 0.37
C ASN A 63 -6.96 14.51 0.07
N TYR A 64 -6.62 13.65 -0.87
CA TYR A 64 -5.24 13.37 -1.31
C TYR A 64 -4.30 12.87 -0.20
N ALA A 65 -4.82 12.32 0.89
CA ALA A 65 -4.02 11.80 2.00
C ALA A 65 -4.68 10.58 2.64
N TRP A 66 -3.91 9.52 2.86
CA TRP A 66 -4.39 8.28 3.45
C TRP A 66 -4.65 8.41 4.95
N TYR A 67 -3.84 9.21 5.64
CA TYR A 67 -3.99 9.55 7.05
C TYR A 67 -3.36 10.92 7.33
N PRO A 68 -3.82 11.66 8.39
CA PRO A 68 -3.51 13.09 8.53
C PRO A 68 -2.09 13.40 8.99
N TYR A 69 -1.52 12.61 9.89
CA TYR A 69 -0.23 12.91 10.52
C TYR A 69 0.92 12.11 9.93
N SER A 70 2.13 12.22 10.51
CA SER A 70 3.29 11.44 10.13
C SER A 70 3.04 9.95 10.39
N PHE A 71 3.64 9.09 9.57
CA PHE A 71 3.62 7.64 9.81
C PHE A 71 4.43 7.22 11.06
N LEU A 72 5.26 8.13 11.61
CA LEU A 72 6.03 7.93 12.84
C LEU A 72 5.27 8.33 14.11
N GLU A 73 4.08 8.91 13.97
CA GLU A 73 3.23 9.27 15.11
C GLU A 73 2.56 8.02 15.70
N PRO A 74 2.09 8.09 16.96
CA PRO A 74 1.25 7.05 17.53
C PRO A 74 0.08 6.70 16.61
N LEU A 75 -0.21 5.41 16.46
CA LEU A 75 -1.23 4.92 15.52
C LEU A 75 -2.59 5.58 15.75
N GLU A 76 -2.94 5.82 17.02
CA GLU A 76 -4.21 6.42 17.46
C GLU A 76 -4.40 7.82 16.90
N ARG A 77 -3.33 8.56 16.63
CA ARG A 77 -3.41 9.89 16.01
C ARG A 77 -3.84 9.83 14.55
N ASN A 78 -3.56 8.73 13.89
CA ASN A 78 -3.92 8.51 12.48
C ASN A 78 -5.26 7.79 12.32
N GLU A 79 -5.88 7.35 13.42
CA GLU A 79 -7.22 6.76 13.38
C GLU A 79 -8.33 7.82 13.34
N PRO A 80 -9.47 7.53 12.70
CA PRO A 80 -9.82 6.29 12.00
C PRO A 80 -9.38 6.26 10.52
N TYR A 81 -8.63 7.25 10.07
CA TYR A 81 -8.19 7.38 8.66
C TYR A 81 -7.31 6.21 8.24
N LEU A 82 -6.38 5.77 9.09
CA LEU A 82 -5.48 4.66 8.80
C LEU A 82 -6.25 3.35 8.61
N SER A 83 -7.20 3.06 9.49
CA SER A 83 -8.08 1.89 9.36
C SER A 83 -8.91 1.95 8.07
N SER A 84 -9.47 3.10 7.73
CA SER A 84 -10.18 3.32 6.46
C SER A 84 -9.28 3.11 5.25
N ALA A 85 -8.03 3.60 5.30
CA ALA A 85 -7.06 3.43 4.23
C ALA A 85 -6.67 1.96 4.01
N LEU A 86 -6.38 1.23 5.10
CA LEU A 86 -6.08 -0.21 5.05
C LEU A 86 -7.27 -1.01 4.51
N ALA A 87 -8.49 -0.69 4.93
CA ALA A 87 -9.70 -1.31 4.41
C ALA A 87 -9.86 -1.06 2.90
N ARG A 88 -9.55 0.17 2.43
CA ARG A 88 -9.60 0.49 0.99
C ARG A 88 -8.60 -0.34 0.18
N VAL A 89 -7.38 -0.52 0.67
CA VAL A 89 -6.40 -1.41 0.02
C VAL A 89 -6.93 -2.84 -0.02
N GLY A 90 -7.51 -3.33 1.09
CA GLY A 90 -8.13 -4.65 1.17
C GLY A 90 -9.26 -4.86 0.16
N GLU A 91 -10.13 -3.85 -0.04
CA GLU A 91 -11.17 -3.90 -1.07
C GLU A 91 -10.60 -4.03 -2.49
N VAL A 92 -9.51 -3.31 -2.78
CA VAL A 92 -8.87 -3.41 -4.11
C VAL A 92 -8.24 -4.79 -4.31
N VAL A 93 -7.57 -5.33 -3.29
CA VAL A 93 -7.04 -6.70 -3.31
C VAL A 93 -8.16 -7.71 -3.53
N ALA A 94 -9.24 -7.63 -2.75
CA ALA A 94 -10.40 -8.53 -2.88
C ALA A 94 -11.05 -8.44 -4.28
N ARG A 95 -11.10 -7.24 -4.88
CA ARG A 95 -11.59 -7.06 -6.25
C ARG A 95 -10.71 -7.76 -7.28
N VAL A 96 -9.39 -7.73 -7.09
CA VAL A 96 -8.44 -8.43 -7.97
C VAL A 96 -8.60 -9.94 -7.82
N GLU A 97 -8.73 -10.44 -6.60
CA GLU A 97 -8.98 -11.87 -6.34
C GLU A 97 -10.32 -12.34 -6.92
N ALA A 98 -11.37 -11.54 -6.80
CA ALA A 98 -12.69 -11.83 -7.39
C ALA A 98 -12.66 -11.90 -8.92
N ALA A 99 -11.68 -11.28 -9.57
CA ALA A 99 -11.43 -11.42 -11.02
C ALA A 99 -10.63 -12.69 -11.38
N GLY A 100 -10.30 -13.54 -10.40
CA GLY A 100 -9.59 -14.81 -10.61
C GLY A 100 -8.07 -14.72 -10.53
N ILE A 101 -7.50 -13.60 -10.10
CA ILE A 101 -6.05 -13.42 -9.93
C ILE A 101 -5.67 -13.88 -8.52
N ALA A 102 -4.86 -14.93 -8.42
CA ALA A 102 -4.38 -15.45 -7.15
C ALA A 102 -3.45 -14.44 -6.43
N PRO A 103 -3.41 -14.44 -5.09
CA PRO A 103 -2.57 -13.52 -4.30
C PRO A 103 -1.10 -13.50 -4.73
N GLU A 104 -0.53 -14.64 -5.11
CA GLU A 104 0.85 -14.79 -5.59
C GLU A 104 1.14 -14.05 -6.90
N ARG A 105 0.09 -13.52 -7.55
CA ARG A 105 0.16 -12.69 -8.75
C ARG A 105 -0.28 -11.25 -8.52
N ILE A 106 -0.47 -10.87 -7.25
CA ILE A 106 -0.80 -9.50 -6.83
C ILE A 106 0.45 -8.88 -6.24
N VAL A 107 0.94 -7.84 -6.87
CA VAL A 107 2.01 -6.99 -6.34
C VAL A 107 1.38 -5.75 -5.72
N LEU A 108 1.77 -5.41 -4.50
CA LEU A 108 1.42 -4.13 -3.88
C LEU A 108 2.61 -3.18 -4.01
N GLY A 109 2.38 -1.93 -4.34
CA GLY A 109 3.43 -0.95 -4.44
C GLY A 109 2.95 0.44 -4.05
N GLY A 110 3.88 1.31 -3.71
CA GLY A 110 3.54 2.69 -3.39
C GLY A 110 4.75 3.58 -3.21
N PHE A 111 4.46 4.88 -3.12
CA PHE A 111 5.47 5.91 -2.88
C PHE A 111 5.14 6.67 -1.60
N SER A 112 6.15 6.95 -0.76
CA SER A 112 6.05 7.77 0.45
C SER A 112 4.92 7.27 1.36
N GLN A 113 3.89 8.05 1.65
CA GLN A 113 2.75 7.64 2.46
C GLN A 113 2.08 6.36 1.93
N GLY A 114 2.00 6.21 0.59
CA GLY A 114 1.47 5.02 -0.04
C GLY A 114 2.38 3.79 0.12
N ALA A 115 3.69 3.98 0.15
CA ALA A 115 4.65 2.90 0.45
C ALA A 115 4.52 2.42 1.90
N CYS A 116 4.35 3.37 2.84
CA CYS A 116 4.09 3.02 4.23
C CYS A 116 2.79 2.22 4.37
N LEU A 117 1.72 2.64 3.68
CA LEU A 117 0.44 1.95 3.70
C LEU A 117 0.51 0.56 3.06
N ALA A 118 1.23 0.40 1.94
CA ALA A 118 1.43 -0.89 1.29
C ALA A 118 2.18 -1.86 2.20
N ALA A 119 3.29 -1.41 2.82
CA ALA A 119 4.09 -2.22 3.75
C ALA A 119 3.28 -2.63 4.98
N GLU A 120 2.53 -1.71 5.57
CA GLU A 120 1.68 -1.97 6.74
C GLU A 120 0.53 -2.93 6.39
N PHE A 121 -0.10 -2.77 5.22
CA PHE A 121 -1.14 -3.68 4.76
C PHE A 121 -0.61 -5.11 4.59
N VAL A 122 0.52 -5.28 3.90
CA VAL A 122 1.14 -6.59 3.66
C VAL A 122 1.55 -7.25 4.98
N ALA A 123 2.11 -6.49 5.93
CA ALA A 123 2.47 -7.00 7.25
C ALA A 123 1.24 -7.47 8.05
N ARG A 124 0.15 -6.70 8.05
CA ARG A 124 -1.10 -7.04 8.78
C ARG A 124 -1.88 -8.18 8.13
N ASN A 125 -1.71 -8.40 6.84
CA ASN A 125 -2.40 -9.42 6.06
C ASN A 125 -1.38 -10.40 5.46
N ALA A 126 -0.42 -10.85 6.31
CA ALA A 126 0.71 -11.65 5.88
C ALA A 126 0.26 -12.97 5.24
N ARG A 127 0.63 -13.14 3.99
CA ARG A 127 0.49 -14.32 3.15
C ARG A 127 1.40 -14.17 1.95
N ARG A 128 1.53 -15.20 1.13
CA ARG A 128 2.29 -15.07 -0.11
C ARG A 128 1.59 -14.12 -1.08
N TYR A 129 2.29 -13.07 -1.49
CA TYR A 129 1.92 -12.14 -2.57
C TYR A 129 2.88 -12.27 -3.75
N GLY A 130 2.54 -11.68 -4.89
CA GLY A 130 3.45 -11.53 -6.03
C GLY A 130 4.65 -10.65 -5.70
N GLY A 131 4.50 -9.71 -4.79
CA GLY A 131 5.58 -8.84 -4.30
C GLY A 131 5.10 -7.61 -3.55
N LEU A 132 6.06 -6.93 -2.92
CA LEU A 132 5.90 -5.61 -2.34
C LEU A 132 6.98 -4.66 -2.89
N LEU A 133 6.57 -3.50 -3.40
CA LEU A 133 7.44 -2.42 -3.89
C LEU A 133 7.21 -1.17 -3.04
N ALA A 134 8.04 -0.91 -2.04
CA ALA A 134 7.91 0.25 -1.17
C ALA A 134 9.01 1.29 -1.47
N PHE A 135 8.63 2.37 -2.14
CA PHE A 135 9.53 3.48 -2.49
C PHE A 135 9.41 4.61 -1.48
N SER A 136 10.49 4.90 -0.76
CA SER A 136 10.55 5.90 0.32
C SER A 136 9.45 5.71 1.37
N GLY A 137 9.44 4.53 2.03
CA GLY A 137 8.45 4.19 3.04
C GLY A 137 8.88 3.04 3.95
N GLY A 138 8.07 2.78 4.97
CA GLY A 138 8.28 1.69 5.92
C GLY A 138 7.08 1.54 6.85
N LEU A 139 7.12 0.57 7.75
CA LEU A 139 6.03 0.27 8.69
C LEU A 139 5.62 1.48 9.54
N ILE A 140 4.31 1.60 9.76
CA ILE A 140 3.69 2.74 10.44
C ILE A 140 3.77 2.59 11.97
N GLY A 141 3.89 3.71 12.66
CA GLY A 141 3.97 3.82 14.12
C GLY A 141 5.33 4.32 14.62
N PRO A 142 5.43 4.85 15.85
CA PRO A 142 6.68 5.33 16.44
C PRO A 142 7.70 4.20 16.67
N SER A 143 8.92 4.57 17.03
CA SER A 143 9.93 3.59 17.49
C SER A 143 9.40 2.83 18.69
N GLY A 144 9.61 1.49 18.71
CA GLY A 144 9.10 0.62 19.75
C GLY A 144 7.64 0.18 19.57
N THR A 145 7.00 0.55 18.47
CA THR A 145 5.68 -0.03 18.12
C THR A 145 5.80 -1.54 18.04
N PRO A 146 4.97 -2.32 18.76
CA PRO A 146 4.95 -3.78 18.63
C PRO A 146 4.70 -4.19 17.18
N ARG A 147 5.51 -5.15 16.70
CA ARG A 147 5.41 -5.71 15.34
C ARG A 147 4.94 -7.17 15.41
N ASP A 148 3.86 -7.39 16.18
CA ASP A 148 3.30 -8.71 16.46
C ASP A 148 2.30 -9.11 15.35
N TYR A 149 2.75 -9.00 14.09
CA TYR A 149 1.96 -9.42 12.96
C TYR A 149 1.84 -10.94 12.93
N THR A 150 0.65 -11.45 12.62
CA THR A 150 0.39 -12.88 12.49
C THR A 150 0.56 -13.32 11.04
N GLY A 151 1.00 -14.57 10.82
CA GLY A 151 1.22 -15.12 9.48
C GLY A 151 2.67 -14.95 9.02
N ALA A 152 2.94 -15.35 7.78
CA ALA A 152 4.23 -15.24 7.13
C ALA A 152 4.06 -14.82 5.66
N LEU A 153 5.07 -14.18 5.11
CA LEU A 153 5.05 -13.75 3.70
C LEU A 153 5.43 -14.88 2.71
N ASP A 154 5.86 -16.03 3.23
CA ASP A 154 6.10 -17.28 2.48
C ASP A 154 6.91 -17.08 1.19
N GLY A 155 8.01 -16.31 1.29
CA GLY A 155 8.90 -16.01 0.17
C GLY A 155 8.38 -14.95 -0.79
N THR A 156 7.42 -14.11 -0.39
CA THR A 156 7.05 -12.90 -1.15
C THR A 156 8.26 -12.02 -1.40
N PRO A 157 8.58 -11.69 -2.67
CA PRO A 157 9.65 -10.73 -2.95
C PRO A 157 9.33 -9.35 -2.40
N VAL A 158 10.29 -8.74 -1.67
CA VAL A 158 10.13 -7.40 -1.09
C VAL A 158 11.26 -6.50 -1.57
N LEU A 159 10.92 -5.38 -2.20
CA LEU A 159 11.84 -4.30 -2.53
C LEU A 159 11.52 -3.08 -1.67
N LEU A 160 12.47 -2.65 -0.86
CA LEU A 160 12.43 -1.39 -0.12
C LEU A 160 13.48 -0.45 -0.73
N GLY A 161 13.02 0.60 -1.41
CA GLY A 161 13.89 1.60 -2.06
C GLY A 161 13.74 2.94 -1.36
N CYS A 162 14.82 3.46 -0.75
CA CYS A 162 14.83 4.75 -0.08
C CYS A 162 16.22 5.37 -0.13
N SER A 163 16.29 6.70 -0.16
CA SER A 163 17.56 7.40 0.06
C SER A 163 17.99 7.27 1.53
N ASP A 164 19.27 7.08 1.76
CA ASP A 164 19.87 7.07 3.11
C ASP A 164 19.84 8.44 3.80
N VAL A 165 19.61 9.50 3.02
CA VAL A 165 19.45 10.89 3.47
C VAL A 165 18.03 11.42 3.26
N ASP A 166 17.02 10.54 3.17
CA ASP A 166 15.62 10.94 3.03
C ASP A 166 15.18 11.75 4.26
N PRO A 167 14.68 12.99 4.10
CA PRO A 167 14.32 13.85 5.23
C PRO A 167 13.05 13.41 5.97
N HIS A 168 12.28 12.49 5.41
CA HIS A 168 10.99 12.04 5.95
C HIS A 168 11.00 10.59 6.42
N ILE A 169 11.80 9.74 5.75
CA ILE A 169 11.85 8.31 6.02
C ILE A 169 13.23 7.95 6.59
N PRO A 170 13.36 7.79 7.90
CA PRO A 170 14.64 7.41 8.51
C PRO A 170 15.12 6.05 8.01
N LEU A 171 16.41 5.92 7.66
CA LEU A 171 17.02 4.66 7.25
C LEU A 171 16.73 3.52 8.23
N ALA A 172 16.85 3.80 9.53
CA ALA A 172 16.56 2.82 10.58
C ALA A 172 15.14 2.23 10.51
N ARG A 173 14.14 3.01 10.01
CA ARG A 173 12.79 2.51 9.80
C ARG A 173 12.71 1.57 8.59
N VAL A 174 13.46 1.85 7.55
CA VAL A 174 13.55 0.97 6.38
C VAL A 174 14.20 -0.37 6.77
N GLU A 175 15.28 -0.32 7.54
CA GLU A 175 15.96 -1.50 8.07
C GLU A 175 15.07 -2.31 9.03
N GLU A 176 14.36 -1.64 9.95
CA GLU A 176 13.35 -2.29 10.81
C GLU A 176 12.27 -2.98 9.97
N THR A 177 11.77 -2.29 8.93
CA THR A 177 10.76 -2.84 8.04
C THR A 177 11.28 -4.10 7.32
N ALA A 178 12.51 -4.05 6.79
CA ALA A 178 13.13 -5.21 6.15
C ALA A 178 13.25 -6.40 7.12
N ALA A 179 13.71 -6.15 8.35
CA ALA A 179 13.86 -7.18 9.36
C ALA A 179 12.51 -7.80 9.79
N VAL A 180 11.44 -7.01 9.83
CA VAL A 180 10.09 -7.49 10.18
C VAL A 180 9.50 -8.33 9.04
N LEU A 181 9.61 -7.87 7.79
CA LEU A 181 9.02 -8.55 6.63
C LEU A 181 9.81 -9.81 6.20
N ALA A 182 11.03 -10.00 6.69
CA ALA A 182 11.85 -11.18 6.44
C ALA A 182 11.54 -12.38 7.39
N ARG A 183 10.65 -12.20 8.36
CA ARG A 183 10.23 -13.25 9.32
C ARG A 183 9.20 -14.17 8.70
#